data_6b9856004a9b06d56c7d2e1cae92654b
#
_entry.id   6b9856004a9b06d56c7d2e1cae92654b
#
_cell.length_a   1.000
_cell.length_b   1.000
_cell.length_c   1.000
_cell.angle_alpha   90.00
_cell.angle_beta   90.00
_cell.angle_gamma   90.00
#
_symmetry.space_group_name_H-M   'P 1'
#
loop_
_entity.id
_entity.type
_entity.pdbx_description
1 polymer ?
#
loop_
_entity_poly.entity_id
_entity_poly.type
_entity_poly.pdbx_seq_one_letter_code
_entity_poly.pdbx_strand_id
1 'polypeptide(L)'
;MNKRNGLLRLASAALAAALCLTACGAPAAGSAPQPTETPAAVGGENVTLGGRDAQGQNGVVSTGRAEATQIGVDVLKAGGNAVDAAVAIGFALGVCEQQSSGIGGGGFMMVRFAKTGEIKFLDFRDESAAAASLDMWTVDENGKVAGDENKIGGKAVAVPGEVKGMLYALDNYGTMSREDVMAPAIQLAEEGFTVSDITSRDIKDAYGTIIRFPATEKLYLDENGFPYEPGDTIQNPDLAATLRTIAAEGESAFYTGDIAQKIVDAVQAEGGCLTMEDMANYEIHVGEPVHGTYRGYDVYSSNLPSSGGSIILEILNILENFDVGSMDPESPEYFHLLSEAFKLGFADRTKYMGDPAYVDVPVSGIINKDYAAQLAASIDPEHSQTYEAGDPWPFESESTTHYSIMDAEGNMVAVTKTVDATFASGLVAEGTGILLNDTLFDFSVDPESPNVVAGSKRPLSSMSPTLILKDGQPFMSLGAPGTTRIITGVAQVISKVIDHGMDIQDAIDAVRMHDDFGTLILEDRVSQETKDKLTAMGHELNTGEVWFTFPCVQA
;
A
#
# COMPACT_ATOMS: atom_id res chain seq x y z
N MET A 1 5.09 -40.68 -49.48
CA MET A 1 6.31 -41.14 -50.25
C MET A 1 7.49 -40.32 -49.82
N ASN A 2 8.42 -41.04 -49.24
CA ASN A 2 9.87 -40.87 -49.18
C ASN A 2 10.45 -39.58 -48.59
N LYS A 3 11.10 -39.68 -47.40
CA LYS A 3 12.45 -40.16 -47.04
C LYS A 3 13.54 -39.22 -47.58
N ARG A 4 14.47 -38.67 -46.77
CA ARG A 4 15.59 -39.27 -45.99
C ARG A 4 16.35 -38.13 -45.26
N ASN A 5 16.63 -38.19 -43.98
CA ASN A 5 17.85 -38.75 -43.34
C ASN A 5 19.17 -38.04 -43.59
N GLY A 6 19.88 -37.72 -42.50
CA GLY A 6 21.29 -37.98 -42.25
C GLY A 6 21.94 -36.86 -41.43
N LEU A 7 22.17 -36.91 -40.14
CA LEU A 7 23.27 -37.55 -39.39
C LEU A 7 24.69 -37.14 -39.82
N LEU A 8 25.42 -36.49 -38.89
CA LEU A 8 26.80 -36.79 -38.44
C LEU A 8 27.22 -35.68 -37.46
N ARG A 9 27.47 -35.84 -36.20
CA ARG A 9 28.37 -36.63 -35.36
C ARG A 9 29.86 -36.33 -35.51
N LEU A 10 30.46 -36.12 -34.31
CA LEU A 10 31.84 -36.35 -33.85
C LEU A 10 32.78 -35.13 -33.94
N ALA A 11 33.58 -34.81 -33.01
CA ALA A 11 34.03 -35.25 -31.67
C ALA A 11 35.49 -34.74 -31.50
N SER A 12 35.90 -34.65 -30.28
CA SER A 12 37.26 -34.81 -29.73
C SER A 12 38.07 -33.52 -29.55
N ALA A 13 38.78 -33.27 -28.53
CA ALA A 13 39.23 -33.85 -27.28
C ALA A 13 40.45 -33.03 -26.83
N ALA A 14 40.45 -32.73 -25.56
CA ALA A 14 41.57 -32.61 -24.62
C ALA A 14 43.00 -32.28 -25.08
N LEU A 15 43.67 -31.35 -24.37
CA LEU A 15 44.97 -31.63 -23.76
C LEU A 15 45.26 -30.70 -22.58
N ALA A 16 45.58 -31.32 -21.45
CA ALA A 16 46.10 -30.70 -20.22
C ALA A 16 47.62 -30.52 -20.35
N ALA A 17 48.17 -29.48 -19.72
CA ALA A 17 49.57 -29.49 -19.29
C ALA A 17 49.72 -28.58 -18.05
N ALA A 18 50.06 -29.21 -16.94
CA ALA A 18 50.53 -28.61 -15.71
C ALA A 18 52.00 -28.19 -15.85
N LEU A 19 52.36 -27.09 -15.21
CA LEU A 19 53.73 -26.84 -14.75
C LEU A 19 53.72 -26.02 -13.45
N CYS A 20 54.12 -26.70 -12.40
CA CYS A 20 54.53 -26.09 -11.12
C CYS A 20 55.88 -25.37 -11.30
N LEU A 21 56.05 -24.23 -10.63
CA LEU A 21 57.33 -23.83 -10.07
C LEU A 21 57.17 -22.87 -8.88
N THR A 22 57.88 -23.15 -7.88
CA THR A 22 57.96 -22.75 -6.50
C THR A 22 58.54 -21.35 -6.24
N ALA A 23 58.05 -20.75 -5.12
CA ALA A 23 58.76 -20.12 -4.01
C ALA A 23 59.14 -18.63 -4.11
N CYS A 24 58.67 -17.86 -3.19
CA CYS A 24 59.39 -17.23 -2.07
C CYS A 24 58.54 -16.08 -1.51
N GLY A 25 58.38 -16.05 -0.20
CA GLY A 25 57.52 -15.18 0.55
C GLY A 25 58.00 -13.75 0.73
N ALA A 26 57.03 -12.91 1.06
CA ALA A 26 57.17 -11.64 1.76
C ALA A 26 55.86 -11.29 2.46
N PRO A 27 55.80 -10.43 3.48
CA PRO A 27 54.89 -10.52 4.60
C PRO A 27 53.50 -9.93 4.33
N ALA A 28 52.53 -10.42 5.11
CA ALA A 28 51.11 -10.07 5.09
C ALA A 28 50.87 -8.56 5.28
N ALA A 29 50.25 -7.94 4.28
CA ALA A 29 49.48 -6.71 4.44
C ALA A 29 48.04 -7.13 4.73
N GLY A 30 47.43 -6.48 5.74
CA GLY A 30 46.10 -6.80 6.22
C GLY A 30 45.05 -6.76 5.10
N SER A 31 44.26 -7.83 5.04
CA SER A 31 43.13 -7.94 4.16
C SER A 31 42.07 -6.92 4.54
N ALA A 32 41.73 -6.06 3.58
CA ALA A 32 40.47 -5.33 3.60
C ALA A 32 39.31 -6.35 3.64
N PRO A 33 38.21 -6.04 4.33
CA PRO A 33 37.06 -6.94 4.32
C PRO A 33 36.58 -7.14 2.88
N GLN A 34 36.43 -8.40 2.50
CA GLN A 34 35.80 -8.74 1.21
C GLN A 34 34.33 -8.34 1.28
N PRO A 35 33.74 -7.85 0.18
CA PRO A 35 32.32 -7.68 0.09
C PRO A 35 31.67 -9.05 0.36
N THR A 36 30.73 -9.11 1.27
CA THR A 36 29.85 -10.25 1.47
C THR A 36 29.16 -10.58 0.14
N GLU A 37 29.25 -11.83 -0.28
CA GLU A 37 28.53 -12.31 -1.48
C GLU A 37 27.04 -12.00 -1.32
N THR A 38 26.47 -11.29 -2.29
CA THR A 38 25.04 -11.06 -2.40
C THR A 38 24.34 -12.41 -2.46
N PRO A 39 23.30 -12.66 -1.64
CA PRO A 39 22.51 -13.88 -1.73
C PRO A 39 21.97 -14.06 -3.15
N ALA A 40 21.99 -15.29 -3.64
CA ALA A 40 21.47 -15.63 -4.97
C ALA A 40 19.97 -15.33 -5.02
N ALA A 41 19.51 -14.75 -6.14
CA ALA A 41 18.11 -14.49 -6.43
C ALA A 41 17.27 -15.76 -6.25
N VAL A 42 16.24 -15.67 -5.43
CA VAL A 42 15.26 -16.73 -5.21
C VAL A 42 14.02 -16.39 -6.02
N GLY A 43 13.71 -17.20 -7.00
CA GLY A 43 12.47 -17.18 -7.79
C GLY A 43 12.36 -16.02 -8.78
N GLY A 44 12.37 -16.32 -10.07
CA GLY A 44 12.00 -15.47 -11.23
C GLY A 44 12.45 -14.01 -11.18
N GLU A 45 13.45 -13.71 -11.98
CA GLU A 45 13.86 -12.38 -12.45
C GLU A 45 14.26 -11.30 -11.43
N ASN A 46 15.55 -11.25 -11.10
CA ASN A 46 16.32 -10.08 -10.61
C ASN A 46 15.79 -9.28 -9.41
N VAL A 47 15.18 -9.88 -8.44
CA VAL A 47 14.89 -9.19 -7.19
C VAL A 47 16.07 -9.31 -6.23
N THR A 48 16.77 -8.21 -5.98
CA THR A 48 17.86 -8.14 -5.01
C THR A 48 17.29 -7.78 -3.64
N LEU A 49 17.40 -8.67 -2.65
CA LEU A 49 17.18 -8.34 -1.25
C LEU A 49 18.39 -7.51 -0.78
N GLY A 50 18.13 -6.42 -0.01
CA GLY A 50 19.15 -5.50 0.47
C GLY A 50 19.52 -4.39 -0.52
N GLY A 51 20.20 -3.35 -0.02
CA GLY A 51 20.61 -2.20 -0.82
C GLY A 51 19.50 -1.19 -1.13
N ARG A 52 18.36 -1.28 -0.41
CA ARG A 52 17.25 -0.32 -0.47
C ARG A 52 17.22 0.61 0.75
N ASP A 53 18.10 0.36 1.71
CA ASP A 53 18.29 1.18 2.89
C ASP A 53 19.04 2.47 2.56
N ALA A 54 18.64 3.55 3.20
CA ALA A 54 19.31 4.84 3.09
C ALA A 54 19.42 5.50 4.46
N GLN A 55 20.51 6.24 4.67
CA GLN A 55 20.74 7.02 5.88
C GLN A 55 20.92 8.49 5.51
N GLY A 56 20.25 9.38 6.24
CA GLY A 56 20.33 10.81 6.05
C GLY A 56 20.42 11.58 7.37
N GLN A 57 21.15 12.68 7.38
CA GLN A 57 21.23 13.59 8.55
C GLN A 57 20.24 14.77 8.44
N ASN A 58 19.79 15.08 7.22
CA ASN A 58 18.96 16.25 6.93
C ASN A 58 17.58 15.87 6.40
N GLY A 59 17.19 14.63 6.57
CA GLY A 59 15.91 14.08 6.15
C GLY A 59 16.05 12.74 5.46
N VAL A 60 14.95 12.01 5.40
CA VAL A 60 14.82 10.71 4.71
C VAL A 60 13.48 10.65 3.99
N VAL A 61 13.44 9.91 2.90
CA VAL A 61 12.25 9.68 2.07
C VAL A 61 12.24 8.21 1.66
N SER A 62 11.13 7.53 1.91
CA SER A 62 10.87 6.16 1.47
C SER A 62 9.58 6.11 0.65
N THR A 63 9.64 5.60 -0.58
CA THR A 63 8.47 5.44 -1.47
C THR A 63 8.59 4.19 -2.31
N GLY A 64 7.48 3.74 -2.90
CA GLY A 64 7.48 2.60 -3.83
C GLY A 64 8.17 2.85 -5.18
N ARG A 65 8.50 4.11 -5.53
CA ARG A 65 9.05 4.49 -6.83
C ARG A 65 10.28 5.39 -6.69
N ALA A 66 11.36 5.03 -7.38
CA ALA A 66 12.62 5.78 -7.32
C ALA A 66 12.45 7.24 -7.78
N GLU A 67 11.64 7.48 -8.82
CA GLU A 67 11.34 8.81 -9.34
C GLU A 67 10.69 9.69 -8.27
N ALA A 68 9.69 9.17 -7.57
CA ALA A 68 9.00 9.87 -6.50
C ALA A 68 9.90 10.10 -5.27
N THR A 69 10.73 9.11 -4.91
CA THR A 69 11.73 9.26 -3.85
C THR A 69 12.69 10.40 -4.16
N GLN A 70 13.22 10.46 -5.39
CA GLN A 70 14.15 11.52 -5.81
C GLN A 70 13.49 12.89 -5.76
N ILE A 71 12.24 13.02 -6.22
CA ILE A 71 11.47 14.27 -6.15
C ILE A 71 11.32 14.74 -4.69
N GLY A 72 10.95 13.85 -3.77
CA GLY A 72 10.85 14.20 -2.35
C GLY A 72 12.17 14.67 -1.76
N VAL A 73 13.27 13.99 -2.06
CA VAL A 73 14.63 14.37 -1.64
C VAL A 73 15.02 15.74 -2.20
N ASP A 74 14.68 16.04 -3.45
CA ASP A 74 15.03 17.30 -4.10
C ASP A 74 14.20 18.47 -3.52
N VAL A 75 12.95 18.25 -3.17
CA VAL A 75 12.12 19.24 -2.44
C VAL A 75 12.72 19.54 -1.07
N LEU A 76 13.12 18.52 -0.29
CA LEU A 76 13.81 18.75 1.00
C LEU A 76 15.12 19.52 0.82
N LYS A 77 15.93 19.20 -0.19
CA LYS A 77 17.18 19.93 -0.51
C LYS A 77 16.93 21.37 -0.96
N ALA A 78 15.80 21.64 -1.60
CA ALA A 78 15.39 22.99 -1.99
C ALA A 78 14.91 23.84 -0.79
N GLY A 79 14.78 23.25 0.40
CA GLY A 79 14.36 23.93 1.64
C GLY A 79 12.87 23.77 1.95
N GLY A 80 12.15 22.93 1.22
CA GLY A 80 10.79 22.51 1.58
C GLY A 80 10.79 21.65 2.85
N ASN A 81 9.68 21.64 3.57
CA ASN A 81 9.48 20.78 4.74
C ASN A 81 8.96 19.39 4.34
N ALA A 82 8.73 18.51 5.32
CA ALA A 82 8.23 17.16 5.09
C ALA A 82 6.86 17.13 4.38
N VAL A 83 6.01 18.15 4.59
CA VAL A 83 4.68 18.24 3.93
C VAL A 83 4.84 18.64 2.46
N ASP A 84 5.72 19.62 2.15
CA ASP A 84 6.02 19.98 0.75
C ASP A 84 6.51 18.76 -0.04
N ALA A 85 7.43 17.99 0.56
CA ALA A 85 7.94 16.75 -0.02
C ALA A 85 6.83 15.69 -0.19
N ALA A 86 5.96 15.53 0.80
CA ALA A 86 4.85 14.57 0.75
C ALA A 86 3.87 14.89 -0.39
N VAL A 87 3.53 16.16 -0.56
CA VAL A 87 2.62 16.59 -1.64
C VAL A 87 3.26 16.42 -3.02
N ALA A 88 4.55 16.77 -3.16
CA ALA A 88 5.28 16.55 -4.41
C ALA A 88 5.35 15.06 -4.79
N ILE A 89 5.63 14.20 -3.81
CA ILE A 89 5.63 12.74 -3.96
C ILE A 89 4.23 12.23 -4.34
N GLY A 90 3.17 12.71 -3.67
CA GLY A 90 1.80 12.31 -3.93
C GLY A 90 1.41 12.53 -5.40
N PHE A 91 1.66 13.74 -5.93
CA PHE A 91 1.42 14.04 -7.34
C PHE A 91 2.35 13.26 -8.28
N ALA A 92 3.62 13.03 -7.91
CA ALA A 92 4.54 12.24 -8.73
C ALA A 92 4.13 10.76 -8.82
N LEU A 93 3.71 10.14 -7.71
CA LEU A 93 3.14 8.80 -7.69
C LEU A 93 1.83 8.74 -8.50
N GLY A 94 1.01 9.80 -8.45
CA GLY A 94 -0.15 9.96 -9.31
C GLY A 94 0.16 9.94 -10.82
N VAL A 95 1.43 10.09 -11.20
CA VAL A 95 1.92 9.94 -12.58
C VAL A 95 2.53 8.56 -12.81
N CYS A 96 3.55 8.17 -12.04
CA CYS A 96 4.37 6.99 -12.33
C CYS A 96 3.87 5.69 -11.68
N GLU A 97 2.85 5.77 -10.83
CA GLU A 97 2.19 4.63 -10.19
C GLU A 97 0.66 4.78 -10.22
N GLN A 98 0.13 5.41 -11.25
CA GLN A 98 -1.28 5.77 -11.37
C GLN A 98 -2.22 4.55 -11.25
N GLN A 99 -1.77 3.37 -11.70
CA GLN A 99 -2.55 2.14 -11.63
C GLN A 99 -2.84 1.66 -10.18
N SER A 100 -2.11 2.18 -9.19
CA SER A 100 -2.27 1.82 -7.78
C SER A 100 -2.62 3.02 -6.89
N SER A 101 -2.27 4.25 -7.32
CA SER A 101 -2.36 5.44 -6.46
C SER A 101 -2.48 6.74 -7.26
N GLY A 102 -3.32 6.75 -8.30
CA GLY A 102 -3.59 7.93 -9.13
C GLY A 102 -4.35 9.03 -8.40
N ILE A 103 -4.31 10.27 -8.94
CA ILE A 103 -5.07 11.42 -8.39
C ILE A 103 -6.59 11.27 -8.53
N GLY A 104 -7.05 10.21 -9.18
CA GLY A 104 -8.45 9.80 -9.24
C GLY A 104 -8.91 8.96 -8.05
N GLY A 105 -8.11 8.81 -7.02
CA GLY A 105 -8.37 8.09 -5.79
C GLY A 105 -8.34 8.97 -4.54
N GLY A 106 -8.09 8.35 -3.39
CA GLY A 106 -8.04 9.02 -2.09
C GLY A 106 -7.06 8.37 -1.12
N GLY A 107 -7.14 8.73 0.17
CA GLY A 107 -6.21 8.19 1.15
C GLY A 107 -6.24 8.88 2.50
N PHE A 108 -5.16 8.66 3.26
CA PHE A 108 -4.95 9.21 4.59
C PHE A 108 -3.52 9.73 4.74
N MET A 109 -3.38 10.83 5.48
CA MET A 109 -2.09 11.42 5.80
C MET A 109 -1.98 11.68 7.30
N MET A 110 -0.83 11.31 7.87
CA MET A 110 -0.43 11.68 9.22
C MET A 110 0.67 12.74 9.14
N VAL A 111 0.55 13.82 9.89
CA VAL A 111 1.56 14.89 9.96
C VAL A 111 1.92 15.15 11.42
N ARG A 112 3.20 14.95 11.77
CA ARG A 112 3.76 15.35 13.05
C ARG A 112 4.55 16.64 12.90
N PHE A 113 4.23 17.63 13.71
CA PHE A 113 4.94 18.91 13.76
C PHE A 113 6.01 18.87 14.85
N ALA A 114 7.28 18.91 14.47
CA ALA A 114 8.42 18.85 15.41
C ALA A 114 8.37 19.95 16.47
N LYS A 115 7.96 21.15 16.09
CA LYS A 115 7.94 22.33 16.95
C LYS A 115 6.93 22.23 18.08
N THR A 116 5.78 21.63 17.86
CA THR A 116 4.66 21.55 18.84
C THR A 116 4.51 20.15 19.43
N GLY A 117 4.99 19.13 18.74
CA GLY A 117 4.71 17.73 19.03
C GLY A 117 3.32 17.27 18.60
N GLU A 118 2.49 18.16 18.06
CA GLU A 118 1.14 17.86 17.59
C GLU A 118 1.19 16.91 16.41
N ILE A 119 0.24 15.98 16.35
CA ILE A 119 0.05 15.07 15.22
C ILE A 119 -1.36 15.25 14.68
N LYS A 120 -1.48 15.49 13.38
CA LYS A 120 -2.76 15.58 12.68
C LYS A 120 -2.99 14.35 11.81
N PHE A 121 -4.24 13.98 11.72
CA PHE A 121 -4.76 12.98 10.80
C PHE A 121 -5.64 13.66 9.76
N LEU A 122 -5.32 13.50 8.50
CA LEU A 122 -6.09 13.99 7.36
C LEU A 122 -6.73 12.79 6.68
N ASP A 123 -8.04 12.77 6.62
CA ASP A 123 -8.84 11.80 5.89
C ASP A 123 -9.37 12.46 4.62
N PHE A 124 -8.81 12.03 3.49
CA PHE A 124 -9.25 12.35 2.15
C PHE A 124 -9.66 11.07 1.39
N ARG A 125 -10.26 10.12 2.12
CA ARG A 125 -10.83 8.90 1.54
C ARG A 125 -11.90 9.25 0.53
N ASP A 126 -11.97 8.50 -0.56
CA ASP A 126 -13.03 8.61 -1.56
C ASP A 126 -14.40 8.44 -0.90
N GLU A 127 -15.40 9.17 -1.41
CA GLU A 127 -16.76 9.17 -0.89
C GLU A 127 -17.75 8.77 -1.98
N SER A 128 -18.70 7.91 -1.67
CA SER A 128 -19.74 7.52 -2.61
C SER A 128 -20.60 8.71 -3.03
N ALA A 129 -21.07 8.74 -4.29
CA ALA A 129 -22.05 9.72 -4.74
C ALA A 129 -23.33 9.69 -3.86
N ALA A 130 -23.99 10.81 -3.67
CA ALA A 130 -25.20 10.91 -2.85
C ALA A 130 -26.34 9.96 -3.30
N ALA A 131 -26.36 9.58 -4.58
CA ALA A 131 -27.33 8.65 -5.14
C ALA A 131 -26.90 7.17 -5.03
N ALA A 132 -25.72 6.87 -4.49
CA ALA A 132 -25.24 5.50 -4.38
C ALA A 132 -26.07 4.69 -3.39
N SER A 133 -26.41 3.47 -3.79
CA SER A 133 -27.19 2.52 -2.97
C SER A 133 -26.96 1.10 -3.47
N LEU A 134 -27.31 0.10 -2.66
CA LEU A 134 -27.18 -1.31 -3.04
C LEU A 134 -27.94 -1.65 -4.33
N ASP A 135 -29.05 -0.95 -4.61
CA ASP A 135 -29.90 -1.17 -5.80
C ASP A 135 -29.20 -0.80 -7.12
N MET A 136 -28.06 -0.11 -7.07
CA MET A 136 -27.28 0.21 -8.28
C MET A 136 -26.63 -1.02 -8.91
N TRP A 137 -26.47 -2.10 -8.14
CA TRP A 137 -25.90 -3.37 -8.58
C TRP A 137 -26.93 -4.50 -8.56
N THR A 138 -26.73 -5.48 -9.42
CA THR A 138 -27.47 -6.74 -9.34
C THR A 138 -26.62 -7.75 -8.60
N VAL A 139 -27.04 -8.12 -7.39
CA VAL A 139 -26.32 -9.06 -6.52
C VAL A 139 -27.00 -10.44 -6.61
N ASP A 140 -26.22 -11.50 -6.81
CA ASP A 140 -26.72 -12.87 -6.83
C ASP A 140 -26.89 -13.46 -5.41
N GLU A 141 -27.38 -14.70 -5.33
CA GLU A 141 -27.61 -15.41 -4.06
C GLU A 141 -26.34 -15.73 -3.25
N ASN A 142 -25.16 -15.59 -3.88
CA ASN A 142 -23.84 -15.78 -3.25
C ASN A 142 -23.17 -14.45 -2.89
N GLY A 143 -23.87 -13.33 -3.01
CA GLY A 143 -23.33 -12.01 -2.74
C GLY A 143 -22.42 -11.46 -3.86
N LYS A 144 -22.43 -12.08 -5.06
CA LYS A 144 -21.60 -11.61 -6.17
C LYS A 144 -22.34 -10.59 -7.01
N VAL A 145 -21.68 -9.47 -7.34
CA VAL A 145 -22.21 -8.45 -8.26
C VAL A 145 -22.10 -8.94 -9.71
N ALA A 146 -23.19 -8.84 -10.44
CA ALA A 146 -23.24 -9.26 -11.84
C ALA A 146 -22.31 -8.39 -12.71
N GLY A 147 -21.49 -9.03 -13.52
CA GLY A 147 -20.58 -8.33 -14.45
C GLY A 147 -19.45 -7.57 -13.79
N ASP A 148 -19.21 -7.78 -12.50
CA ASP A 148 -18.22 -7.07 -11.68
C ASP A 148 -18.41 -5.53 -11.76
N GLU A 149 -19.66 -5.06 -11.85
CA GLU A 149 -20.00 -3.63 -12.00
C GLU A 149 -19.57 -2.77 -10.79
N ASN A 150 -19.34 -3.36 -9.62
CA ASN A 150 -18.78 -2.70 -8.46
C ASN A 150 -17.25 -2.55 -8.51
N LYS A 151 -16.59 -3.16 -9.49
CA LYS A 151 -15.13 -3.11 -9.70
C LYS A 151 -14.73 -2.39 -10.98
N ILE A 152 -15.52 -2.50 -12.05
CA ILE A 152 -15.12 -2.07 -13.37
C ILE A 152 -16.18 -1.15 -13.98
N GLY A 153 -15.72 0.01 -14.47
CA GLY A 153 -16.57 1.03 -15.09
C GLY A 153 -17.16 2.04 -14.10
N GLY A 154 -18.07 2.86 -14.57
CA GLY A 154 -18.56 4.03 -13.82
C GLY A 154 -19.30 3.71 -12.52
N LYS A 155 -19.93 2.52 -12.41
CA LYS A 155 -20.62 2.10 -11.19
C LYS A 155 -19.69 1.72 -10.02
N ALA A 156 -18.38 1.68 -10.26
CA ALA A 156 -17.35 1.43 -9.26
C ALA A 156 -16.75 2.71 -8.68
N VAL A 157 -16.95 3.86 -9.35
CA VAL A 157 -16.23 5.10 -9.06
C VAL A 157 -16.90 5.89 -7.94
N ALA A 158 -16.10 6.25 -6.92
CA ALA A 158 -16.42 7.21 -5.86
C ALA A 158 -15.86 8.60 -6.19
N VAL A 159 -16.27 9.64 -5.46
CA VAL A 159 -15.70 11.00 -5.55
C VAL A 159 -14.23 10.95 -5.12
N PRO A 160 -13.28 11.33 -5.99
CA PRO A 160 -11.85 11.31 -5.66
C PRO A 160 -11.49 12.36 -4.60
N GLY A 161 -10.73 11.94 -3.57
CA GLY A 161 -10.35 12.82 -2.46
C GLY A 161 -8.93 13.37 -2.52
N GLU A 162 -8.02 12.73 -3.27
CA GLU A 162 -6.59 12.99 -3.20
C GLU A 162 -6.20 14.42 -3.47
N VAL A 163 -6.71 15.02 -4.54
CA VAL A 163 -6.35 16.40 -4.91
C VAL A 163 -6.66 17.38 -3.79
N LYS A 164 -7.85 17.25 -3.16
CA LYS A 164 -8.24 18.11 -2.04
C LYS A 164 -7.37 17.88 -0.81
N GLY A 165 -7.08 16.62 -0.48
CA GLY A 165 -6.22 16.27 0.64
C GLY A 165 -4.79 16.81 0.49
N MET A 166 -4.18 16.63 -0.67
CA MET A 166 -2.83 17.12 -0.96
C MET A 166 -2.75 18.64 -0.92
N LEU A 167 -3.69 19.33 -1.58
CA LEU A 167 -3.72 20.80 -1.59
C LEU A 167 -4.01 21.37 -0.20
N TYR A 168 -4.92 20.76 0.57
CA TYR A 168 -5.16 21.16 1.96
C TYR A 168 -3.89 21.03 2.81
N ALA A 169 -3.16 19.92 2.70
CA ALA A 169 -1.92 19.72 3.43
C ALA A 169 -0.88 20.79 3.06
N LEU A 170 -0.71 21.08 1.78
CA LEU A 170 0.22 22.09 1.30
C LEU A 170 -0.16 23.49 1.79
N ASP A 171 -1.41 23.90 1.61
CA ASP A 171 -1.89 25.24 1.93
C ASP A 171 -1.86 25.54 3.45
N ASN A 172 -2.02 24.52 4.30
CA ASN A 172 -2.07 24.70 5.74
C ASN A 172 -0.75 24.39 6.47
N TYR A 173 0.10 23.50 5.89
CA TYR A 173 1.27 22.96 6.58
C TYR A 173 2.54 23.01 5.75
N GLY A 174 2.45 23.26 4.43
CA GLY A 174 3.59 23.43 3.54
C GLY A 174 4.22 24.82 3.66
N THR A 175 5.35 24.99 3.01
CA THR A 175 6.14 26.23 2.98
C THR A 175 6.46 26.70 1.56
N MET A 176 6.28 25.83 0.56
CA MET A 176 6.53 26.12 -0.85
C MET A 176 5.26 26.49 -1.60
N SER A 177 5.40 27.10 -2.77
CA SER A 177 4.27 27.38 -3.64
C SER A 177 3.72 26.08 -4.27
N ARG A 178 2.46 26.09 -4.61
CA ARG A 178 1.79 24.98 -5.30
C ARG A 178 2.46 24.68 -6.64
N GLU A 179 2.81 25.72 -7.38
CA GLU A 179 3.50 25.62 -8.65
C GLU A 179 4.86 24.93 -8.52
N ASP A 180 5.66 25.29 -7.51
CA ASP A 180 6.97 24.69 -7.28
C ASP A 180 6.87 23.23 -6.87
N VAL A 181 5.91 22.89 -5.98
CA VAL A 181 5.70 21.52 -5.48
C VAL A 181 5.18 20.59 -6.57
N MET A 182 4.31 21.07 -7.46
CA MET A 182 3.71 20.26 -8.53
C MET A 182 4.56 20.20 -9.80
N ALA A 183 5.51 21.11 -10.00
CA ALA A 183 6.34 21.18 -11.22
C ALA A 183 7.04 19.85 -11.56
N PRO A 184 7.65 19.11 -10.60
CA PRO A 184 8.30 17.83 -10.92
C PRO A 184 7.33 16.76 -11.43
N ALA A 185 6.12 16.68 -10.88
CA ALA A 185 5.09 15.74 -11.34
C ALA A 185 4.58 16.09 -12.73
N ILE A 186 4.42 17.40 -13.03
CA ILE A 186 4.05 17.88 -14.35
C ILE A 186 5.12 17.50 -15.37
N GLN A 187 6.40 17.74 -15.06
CA GLN A 187 7.51 17.36 -15.92
C GLN A 187 7.55 15.84 -16.15
N LEU A 188 7.38 15.05 -15.09
CA LEU A 188 7.35 13.57 -15.18
C LEU A 188 6.21 13.09 -16.10
N ALA A 189 5.05 13.70 -16.05
CA ALA A 189 3.93 13.37 -16.94
C ALA A 189 4.20 13.73 -18.41
N GLU A 190 4.94 14.84 -18.68
CA GLU A 190 5.30 15.27 -20.03
C GLU A 190 6.44 14.46 -20.63
N GLU A 191 7.53 14.31 -19.88
CA GLU A 191 8.74 13.64 -20.35
C GLU A 191 8.57 12.12 -20.31
N GLY A 192 7.69 11.63 -19.42
CA GLY A 192 7.40 10.22 -19.20
C GLY A 192 8.27 9.59 -18.12
N PHE A 193 7.84 8.41 -17.68
CA PHE A 193 8.55 7.56 -16.74
C PHE A 193 8.88 6.20 -17.36
N THR A 194 9.91 5.55 -16.83
CA THR A 194 10.32 4.23 -17.31
C THR A 194 9.40 3.14 -16.75
N VAL A 195 8.89 2.29 -17.63
CA VAL A 195 8.10 1.10 -17.26
C VAL A 195 8.99 0.12 -16.53
N SER A 196 8.62 -0.21 -15.28
CA SER A 196 9.28 -1.24 -14.48
C SER A 196 8.71 -2.63 -14.80
N ASP A 197 9.36 -3.68 -14.31
CA ASP A 197 8.85 -5.06 -14.40
C ASP A 197 7.47 -5.18 -13.77
N ILE A 198 7.25 -4.51 -12.62
CA ILE A 198 5.96 -4.48 -11.92
C ILE A 198 4.91 -3.78 -12.77
N THR A 199 5.20 -2.57 -13.28
CA THR A 199 4.27 -1.81 -14.13
C THR A 199 3.88 -2.59 -15.38
N SER A 200 4.86 -3.22 -16.06
CA SER A 200 4.60 -4.05 -17.25
C SER A 200 3.72 -5.25 -16.93
N ARG A 201 3.98 -5.92 -15.81
CA ARG A 201 3.14 -7.04 -15.35
C ARG A 201 1.72 -6.58 -15.06
N ASP A 202 1.55 -5.49 -14.30
CA ASP A 202 0.25 -4.94 -13.94
C ASP A 202 -0.59 -4.58 -15.19
N ILE A 203 0.06 -4.00 -16.22
CA ILE A 203 -0.59 -3.73 -17.51
C ILE A 203 -1.02 -5.04 -18.20
N LYS A 204 -0.16 -6.07 -18.18
CA LYS A 204 -0.47 -7.37 -18.78
C LYS A 204 -1.61 -8.07 -18.07
N ASP A 205 -1.61 -8.04 -16.74
CA ASP A 205 -2.66 -8.66 -15.91
C ASP A 205 -4.01 -7.94 -16.10
N ALA A 206 -3.98 -6.61 -16.21
CA ALA A 206 -5.18 -5.79 -16.42
C ALA A 206 -5.57 -5.64 -17.91
N TYR A 207 -4.89 -6.30 -18.86
CA TYR A 207 -5.11 -6.10 -20.30
C TYR A 207 -6.58 -6.22 -20.71
N GLY A 208 -7.30 -7.22 -20.16
CA GLY A 208 -8.72 -7.42 -20.44
C GLY A 208 -9.63 -6.27 -19.98
N THR A 209 -9.23 -5.53 -18.95
CA THR A 209 -9.91 -4.32 -18.46
C THR A 209 -9.51 -3.10 -19.29
N ILE A 210 -8.22 -2.94 -19.57
CA ILE A 210 -7.65 -1.80 -20.32
C ILE A 210 -8.33 -1.65 -21.70
N ILE A 211 -8.45 -2.74 -22.46
CA ILE A 211 -9.04 -2.72 -23.82
C ILE A 211 -10.55 -2.43 -23.85
N ARG A 212 -11.23 -2.38 -22.70
CA ARG A 212 -12.65 -2.01 -22.62
C ARG A 212 -12.87 -0.50 -22.77
N PHE A 213 -11.86 0.31 -22.42
CA PHE A 213 -11.94 1.76 -22.32
C PHE A 213 -10.93 2.42 -23.25
N PRO A 214 -11.35 3.07 -24.36
CA PRO A 214 -10.44 3.60 -25.37
C PRO A 214 -9.42 4.62 -24.85
N ALA A 215 -9.77 5.44 -23.84
CA ALA A 215 -8.84 6.39 -23.24
C ALA A 215 -7.75 5.68 -22.41
N THR A 216 -8.09 4.58 -21.76
CA THR A 216 -7.14 3.74 -21.00
C THR A 216 -6.24 2.94 -21.94
N GLU A 217 -6.83 2.34 -22.99
CA GLU A 217 -6.08 1.65 -24.04
C GLU A 217 -5.00 2.56 -24.65
N LYS A 218 -5.39 3.80 -25.03
CA LYS A 218 -4.46 4.79 -25.59
C LYS A 218 -3.28 5.12 -24.67
N LEU A 219 -3.49 5.08 -23.36
CA LEU A 219 -2.47 5.45 -22.36
C LEU A 219 -1.51 4.29 -22.03
N TYR A 220 -2.03 3.07 -21.92
CA TYR A 220 -1.29 1.95 -21.37
C TYR A 220 -0.88 0.87 -22.39
N LEU A 221 -1.29 1.01 -23.64
CA LEU A 221 -0.85 0.12 -24.72
C LEU A 221 -0.08 0.91 -25.80
N ASP A 222 0.80 0.21 -26.50
CA ASP A 222 1.57 0.76 -27.62
C ASP A 222 0.68 1.03 -28.86
N GLU A 223 1.23 1.61 -29.90
CA GLU A 223 0.52 1.91 -31.15
C GLU A 223 -0.08 0.68 -31.87
N ASN A 224 0.35 -0.53 -31.50
CA ASN A 224 -0.13 -1.80 -32.02
C ASN A 224 -1.13 -2.48 -31.07
N GLY A 225 -1.46 -1.87 -29.94
CA GLY A 225 -2.38 -2.41 -28.92
C GLY A 225 -1.74 -3.44 -27.99
N PHE A 226 -0.41 -3.46 -27.84
CA PHE A 226 0.29 -4.35 -26.91
C PHE A 226 0.68 -3.63 -25.62
N PRO A 227 0.71 -4.34 -24.46
CA PRO A 227 1.25 -3.82 -23.23
C PRO A 227 2.68 -3.33 -23.37
N TYR A 228 3.02 -2.21 -22.73
CA TYR A 228 4.40 -1.74 -22.65
C TYR A 228 5.29 -2.74 -21.93
N GLU A 229 6.52 -2.91 -22.42
CA GLU A 229 7.54 -3.79 -21.86
C GLU A 229 8.47 -3.03 -20.88
N PRO A 230 9.14 -3.73 -19.95
CA PRO A 230 10.12 -3.09 -19.08
C PRO A 230 11.19 -2.32 -19.86
N GLY A 231 11.42 -1.07 -19.47
CA GLY A 231 12.35 -0.15 -20.14
C GLY A 231 11.70 0.77 -21.17
N ASP A 232 10.45 0.53 -21.56
CA ASP A 232 9.67 1.47 -22.37
C ASP A 232 9.36 2.75 -21.57
N THR A 233 8.84 3.78 -22.23
CA THR A 233 8.46 5.03 -21.59
C THR A 233 6.97 5.29 -21.80
N ILE A 234 6.26 5.57 -20.71
CA ILE A 234 4.87 6.03 -20.75
C ILE A 234 4.85 7.54 -20.50
N GLN A 235 4.22 8.28 -21.40
CA GLN A 235 3.93 9.72 -21.26
C GLN A 235 2.42 9.92 -21.08
N ASN A 236 2.05 10.89 -20.25
CA ASN A 236 0.65 11.28 -20.06
C ASN A 236 0.48 12.81 -20.21
N PRO A 237 0.51 13.34 -21.45
CA PRO A 237 0.37 14.78 -21.68
C PRO A 237 -0.98 15.35 -21.24
N ASP A 238 -2.04 14.55 -21.26
CA ASP A 238 -3.35 14.96 -20.77
C ASP A 238 -3.32 15.17 -19.25
N LEU A 239 -2.65 14.29 -18.50
CA LEU A 239 -2.43 14.44 -17.05
C LEU A 239 -1.51 15.64 -16.76
N ALA A 240 -0.47 15.87 -17.56
CA ALA A 240 0.39 17.03 -17.41
C ALA A 240 -0.40 18.36 -17.56
N ALA A 241 -1.33 18.43 -18.52
CA ALA A 241 -2.22 19.57 -18.68
C ALA A 241 -3.18 19.73 -17.49
N THR A 242 -3.74 18.62 -17.01
CA THR A 242 -4.59 18.58 -15.81
C THR A 242 -3.84 19.09 -14.57
N LEU A 243 -2.64 18.59 -14.31
CA LEU A 243 -1.81 19.01 -13.17
C LEU A 243 -1.41 20.49 -13.27
N ARG A 244 -1.12 21.04 -14.47
CA ARG A 244 -0.88 22.48 -14.65
C ARG A 244 -2.10 23.31 -14.29
N THR A 245 -3.29 22.88 -14.70
CA THR A 245 -4.53 23.58 -14.39
C THR A 245 -4.77 23.57 -12.87
N ILE A 246 -4.56 22.43 -12.20
CA ILE A 246 -4.67 22.33 -10.74
C ILE A 246 -3.60 23.20 -10.06
N ALA A 247 -2.36 23.21 -10.53
CA ALA A 247 -1.30 24.06 -9.98
C ALA A 247 -1.67 25.56 -10.06
N ALA A 248 -2.25 25.99 -11.16
CA ALA A 248 -2.62 27.39 -11.40
C ALA A 248 -3.90 27.81 -10.65
N GLU A 249 -4.95 26.98 -10.68
CA GLU A 249 -6.30 27.35 -10.25
C GLU A 249 -6.72 26.72 -8.90
N GLY A 250 -5.95 25.74 -8.41
CA GLY A 250 -6.23 25.03 -7.16
C GLY A 250 -7.34 23.99 -7.26
N GLU A 251 -7.91 23.64 -6.11
CA GLU A 251 -8.91 22.58 -6.00
C GLU A 251 -10.17 22.84 -6.86
N SER A 252 -10.52 24.11 -7.08
CA SER A 252 -11.70 24.47 -7.88
C SER A 252 -11.62 23.94 -9.32
N ALA A 253 -10.42 23.85 -9.90
CA ALA A 253 -10.22 23.25 -11.22
C ALA A 253 -10.67 21.79 -11.27
N PHE A 254 -10.39 21.03 -10.19
CA PHE A 254 -10.68 19.61 -10.11
C PHE A 254 -12.12 19.31 -9.67
N TYR A 255 -12.69 20.11 -8.75
CA TYR A 255 -13.99 19.77 -8.13
C TYR A 255 -15.18 20.53 -8.72
N THR A 256 -14.97 21.67 -9.37
CA THR A 256 -16.05 22.50 -9.93
C THR A 256 -15.81 22.96 -11.37
N GLY A 257 -14.60 22.72 -11.91
CA GLY A 257 -14.20 23.14 -13.26
C GLY A 257 -14.43 22.09 -14.34
N ASP A 258 -13.78 22.30 -15.49
CA ASP A 258 -13.88 21.42 -16.66
C ASP A 258 -13.36 20.00 -16.38
N ILE A 259 -12.40 19.84 -15.45
CA ILE A 259 -11.88 18.53 -15.06
C ILE A 259 -12.99 17.73 -14.36
N ALA A 260 -13.72 18.33 -13.42
CA ALA A 260 -14.87 17.70 -12.76
C ALA A 260 -15.93 17.27 -13.78
N GLN A 261 -16.26 18.12 -14.74
CA GLN A 261 -17.27 17.80 -15.76
C GLN A 261 -16.85 16.57 -16.58
N LYS A 262 -15.58 16.50 -17.00
CA LYS A 262 -15.07 15.35 -17.77
C LYS A 262 -15.09 14.05 -16.94
N ILE A 263 -14.77 14.11 -15.65
CA ILE A 263 -14.86 12.97 -14.74
C ILE A 263 -16.32 12.49 -14.63
N VAL A 264 -17.24 13.42 -14.36
CA VAL A 264 -18.69 13.11 -14.24
C VAL A 264 -19.22 12.53 -15.54
N ASP A 265 -18.89 13.12 -16.68
CA ASP A 265 -19.33 12.65 -17.99
C ASP A 265 -18.83 11.22 -18.28
N ALA A 266 -17.56 10.92 -17.96
CA ALA A 266 -16.98 9.59 -18.12
C ALA A 266 -17.67 8.55 -17.23
N VAL A 267 -17.90 8.87 -15.96
CA VAL A 267 -18.57 7.98 -15.00
C VAL A 267 -20.02 7.72 -15.40
N GLN A 268 -20.77 8.76 -15.79
CA GLN A 268 -22.16 8.61 -16.21
C GLN A 268 -22.32 7.88 -17.55
N ALA A 269 -21.37 8.04 -18.48
CA ALA A 269 -21.37 7.29 -19.74
C ALA A 269 -21.27 5.76 -19.51
N GLU A 270 -20.62 5.34 -18.44
CA GLU A 270 -20.47 3.94 -17.99
C GLU A 270 -21.49 3.55 -16.91
N GLY A 271 -22.59 4.31 -16.78
CA GLY A 271 -23.74 3.97 -15.93
C GLY A 271 -23.56 4.29 -14.44
N GLY A 272 -22.52 4.99 -14.05
CA GLY A 272 -22.31 5.48 -12.69
C GLY A 272 -23.22 6.65 -12.33
N CYS A 273 -23.32 6.97 -11.02
CA CYS A 273 -24.25 7.96 -10.50
C CYS A 273 -23.61 9.26 -10.02
N LEU A 274 -22.29 9.43 -10.21
CA LEU A 274 -21.53 10.62 -9.82
C LEU A 274 -22.08 11.87 -10.51
N THR A 275 -22.20 12.97 -9.76
CA THR A 275 -22.69 14.26 -10.26
C THR A 275 -21.70 15.39 -10.00
N MET A 276 -21.88 16.54 -10.68
CA MET A 276 -21.12 17.76 -10.38
C MET A 276 -21.37 18.28 -8.96
N GLU A 277 -22.55 18.00 -8.38
CA GLU A 277 -22.87 18.37 -7.01
C GLU A 277 -22.10 17.50 -6.01
N ASP A 278 -21.94 16.19 -6.27
CA ASP A 278 -21.10 15.30 -5.46
C ASP A 278 -19.64 15.77 -5.46
N MET A 279 -19.09 16.08 -6.65
CA MET A 279 -17.74 16.62 -6.77
C MET A 279 -17.57 17.92 -5.97
N ALA A 280 -18.49 18.87 -6.14
CA ALA A 280 -18.41 20.20 -5.51
C ALA A 280 -18.58 20.15 -3.98
N ASN A 281 -19.35 19.18 -3.45
CA ASN A 281 -19.65 19.05 -2.04
C ASN A 281 -18.63 18.18 -1.26
N TYR A 282 -17.70 17.53 -1.97
CA TYR A 282 -16.69 16.69 -1.31
C TYR A 282 -15.82 17.52 -0.35
N GLU A 283 -15.66 17.04 0.88
CA GLU A 283 -14.82 17.66 1.91
C GLU A 283 -13.90 16.62 2.56
N ILE A 284 -12.68 17.04 2.92
CA ILE A 284 -11.78 16.21 3.72
C ILE A 284 -12.15 16.29 5.21
N HIS A 285 -11.77 15.29 5.99
CA HIS A 285 -11.86 15.35 7.45
C HIS A 285 -10.46 15.52 8.04
N VAL A 286 -10.31 16.48 8.97
CA VAL A 286 -9.07 16.71 9.70
C VAL A 286 -9.33 16.52 11.19
N GLY A 287 -8.60 15.60 11.80
CA GLY A 287 -8.80 15.23 13.19
C GLY A 287 -7.53 14.72 13.86
N GLU A 288 -7.76 14.00 14.96
CA GLU A 288 -6.69 13.34 15.70
C GLU A 288 -6.54 11.88 15.23
N PRO A 289 -5.31 11.33 15.17
CA PRO A 289 -5.10 9.92 14.91
C PRO A 289 -5.63 9.04 16.06
N VAL A 290 -5.83 7.74 15.80
CA VAL A 290 -5.91 6.79 16.88
C VAL A 290 -4.54 6.67 17.56
N HIS A 291 -4.53 6.59 18.90
CA HIS A 291 -3.30 6.57 19.70
C HIS A 291 -3.35 5.47 20.75
N GLY A 292 -2.26 4.75 20.89
CA GLY A 292 -2.00 3.77 21.94
C GLY A 292 -0.51 3.68 22.26
N THR A 293 -0.15 2.73 23.11
CA THR A 293 1.25 2.48 23.45
C THR A 293 1.62 1.02 23.24
N TYR A 294 2.86 0.74 22.85
CA TYR A 294 3.41 -0.62 22.74
C TYR A 294 4.83 -0.67 23.30
N ARG A 295 5.07 -1.49 24.33
CA ARG A 295 6.39 -1.64 24.99
C ARG A 295 7.03 -0.30 25.37
N GLY A 296 6.22 0.71 25.71
CA GLY A 296 6.70 2.06 26.10
C GLY A 296 7.01 2.99 24.92
N TYR A 297 6.60 2.63 23.71
CA TYR A 297 6.56 3.52 22.55
C TYR A 297 5.14 4.04 22.36
N ASP A 298 4.99 5.31 21.94
CA ASP A 298 3.72 5.86 21.51
C ASP A 298 3.49 5.49 20.05
N VAL A 299 2.34 4.90 19.75
CA VAL A 299 1.93 4.47 18.39
C VAL A 299 0.73 5.30 17.97
N TYR A 300 0.87 6.06 16.92
CA TYR A 300 -0.18 6.86 16.28
C TYR A 300 -0.46 6.28 14.90
N SER A 301 -1.73 6.06 14.58
CA SER A 301 -2.10 5.52 13.25
C SER A 301 -3.43 6.09 12.77
N SER A 302 -3.86 5.69 11.58
CA SER A 302 -5.12 6.15 10.98
C SER A 302 -6.31 5.90 11.88
N ASN A 303 -7.21 6.88 11.94
CA ASN A 303 -8.52 6.76 12.56
C ASN A 303 -9.57 6.34 11.50
N LEU A 304 -10.81 6.13 11.93
CA LEU A 304 -11.92 5.84 11.02
C LEU A 304 -12.07 6.91 9.92
N PRO A 305 -12.52 6.51 8.73
CA PRO A 305 -13.07 5.22 8.32
C PRO A 305 -12.01 4.13 8.03
N SER A 306 -10.74 4.32 8.36
CA SER A 306 -9.79 3.20 8.34
C SER A 306 -9.85 2.40 9.65
N SER A 307 -10.00 1.09 9.53
CA SER A 307 -9.87 0.15 10.64
C SER A 307 -8.41 -0.08 11.03
N GLY A 308 -7.48 0.21 10.13
CA GLY A 308 -6.11 -0.26 10.20
C GLY A 308 -5.40 0.15 11.48
N GLY A 309 -5.46 1.42 11.86
CA GLY A 309 -4.81 1.90 13.08
C GLY A 309 -5.35 1.26 14.35
N SER A 310 -6.66 1.12 14.46
CA SER A 310 -7.30 0.51 15.64
C SER A 310 -6.94 -0.97 15.77
N ILE A 311 -6.96 -1.72 14.66
CA ILE A 311 -6.66 -3.16 14.66
C ILE A 311 -5.16 -3.41 14.84
N ILE A 312 -4.27 -2.57 14.29
CA ILE A 312 -2.82 -2.66 14.61
C ILE A 312 -2.60 -2.49 16.11
N LEU A 313 -3.23 -1.49 16.75
CA LEU A 313 -3.11 -1.28 18.19
C LEU A 313 -3.69 -2.43 19.00
N GLU A 314 -4.79 -3.01 18.58
CA GLU A 314 -5.39 -4.19 19.21
C GLU A 314 -4.42 -5.40 19.14
N ILE A 315 -3.91 -5.71 17.95
CA ILE A 315 -2.92 -6.78 17.74
C ILE A 315 -1.69 -6.56 18.62
N LEU A 316 -1.11 -5.37 18.60
CA LEU A 316 0.06 -5.04 19.43
C LEU A 316 -0.26 -5.15 20.92
N ASN A 317 -1.44 -4.71 21.37
CA ASN A 317 -1.87 -4.85 22.75
C ASN A 317 -2.08 -6.35 23.15
N ILE A 318 -2.55 -7.20 22.23
CA ILE A 318 -2.60 -8.66 22.45
C ILE A 318 -1.20 -9.22 22.63
N LEU A 319 -0.27 -8.89 21.70
CA LEU A 319 1.12 -9.35 21.74
C LEU A 319 1.87 -8.88 23.00
N GLU A 320 1.51 -7.74 23.57
CA GLU A 320 2.13 -7.21 24.79
C GLU A 320 1.94 -8.11 26.02
N ASN A 321 0.96 -9.03 25.99
CA ASN A 321 0.73 -10.02 27.05
C ASN A 321 1.67 -11.24 26.98
N PHE A 322 2.51 -11.34 25.95
CA PHE A 322 3.45 -12.45 25.74
C PHE A 322 4.89 -11.94 25.73
N ASP A 323 5.84 -12.82 26.06
CA ASP A 323 7.28 -12.53 25.98
C ASP A 323 7.81 -12.77 24.55
N VAL A 324 7.31 -11.93 23.62
CA VAL A 324 7.61 -12.04 22.19
C VAL A 324 9.12 -11.94 21.93
N GLY A 325 9.81 -11.04 22.63
CA GLY A 325 11.24 -10.82 22.45
C GLY A 325 12.13 -12.04 22.79
N SER A 326 11.61 -13.04 23.50
CA SER A 326 12.32 -14.30 23.77
C SER A 326 12.10 -15.37 22.69
N MET A 327 11.14 -15.17 21.78
CA MET A 327 10.84 -16.10 20.70
C MET A 327 11.80 -15.88 19.52
N ASP A 328 12.11 -16.95 18.79
CA ASP A 328 12.77 -16.80 17.49
C ASP A 328 11.75 -16.24 16.49
N PRO A 329 12.05 -15.13 15.75
CA PRO A 329 11.12 -14.48 14.85
C PRO A 329 10.71 -15.31 13.62
N GLU A 330 11.33 -16.49 13.43
CA GLU A 330 10.96 -17.48 12.40
C GLU A 330 10.43 -18.80 13.00
N SER A 331 10.23 -18.83 14.32
CA SER A 331 9.72 -20.02 15.01
C SER A 331 8.23 -20.26 14.73
N PRO A 332 7.77 -21.52 14.75
CA PRO A 332 6.36 -21.84 14.64
C PRO A 332 5.53 -21.25 15.78
N GLU A 333 6.10 -21.13 16.98
CA GLU A 333 5.45 -20.53 18.17
C GLU A 333 5.16 -19.04 17.94
N TYR A 334 6.10 -18.29 17.34
CA TYR A 334 5.90 -16.88 17.00
C TYR A 334 4.86 -16.71 15.89
N PHE A 335 4.95 -17.49 14.81
CA PHE A 335 3.95 -17.44 13.75
C PHE A 335 2.56 -17.87 14.20
N HIS A 336 2.47 -18.86 15.07
CA HIS A 336 1.20 -19.26 15.68
C HIS A 336 0.59 -18.10 16.50
N LEU A 337 1.37 -17.49 17.39
CA LEU A 337 0.91 -16.37 18.20
C LEU A 337 0.45 -15.19 17.33
N LEU A 338 1.20 -14.85 16.28
CA LEU A 338 0.80 -13.80 15.33
C LEU A 338 -0.52 -14.15 14.64
N SER A 339 -0.68 -15.38 14.14
CA SER A 339 -1.92 -15.84 13.49
C SER A 339 -3.12 -15.70 14.42
N GLU A 340 -3.01 -16.18 15.67
CA GLU A 340 -4.10 -16.08 16.64
C GLU A 340 -4.45 -14.61 16.97
N ALA A 341 -3.45 -13.73 17.14
CA ALA A 341 -3.66 -12.31 17.39
C ALA A 341 -4.32 -11.62 16.18
N PHE A 342 -3.92 -11.99 14.96
CA PHE A 342 -4.52 -11.44 13.74
C PHE A 342 -5.99 -11.85 13.60
N LYS A 343 -6.30 -13.13 13.77
CA LYS A 343 -7.69 -13.63 13.72
C LYS A 343 -8.60 -12.93 14.73
N LEU A 344 -8.12 -12.66 15.94
CA LEU A 344 -8.87 -11.90 16.94
C LEU A 344 -9.15 -10.47 16.47
N GLY A 345 -8.14 -9.74 16.00
CA GLY A 345 -8.31 -8.38 15.52
C GLY A 345 -9.21 -8.31 14.27
N PHE A 346 -9.09 -9.25 13.33
CA PHE A 346 -9.97 -9.29 12.16
C PHE A 346 -11.41 -9.69 12.49
N ALA A 347 -11.59 -10.48 13.53
CA ALA A 347 -12.90 -10.76 14.05
C ALA A 347 -13.62 -9.48 14.50
N ASP A 348 -12.97 -8.65 15.29
CA ASP A 348 -13.52 -7.36 15.75
C ASP A 348 -13.67 -6.34 14.61
N ARG A 349 -12.70 -6.30 13.69
CA ARG A 349 -12.77 -5.48 12.48
C ARG A 349 -14.07 -5.73 11.71
N THR A 350 -14.37 -6.98 11.46
CA THR A 350 -15.54 -7.38 10.66
C THR A 350 -16.84 -6.97 11.30
N LYS A 351 -16.92 -7.10 12.62
CA LYS A 351 -18.15 -6.88 13.36
C LYS A 351 -18.46 -5.41 13.61
N TYR A 352 -17.43 -4.59 13.86
CA TYR A 352 -17.64 -3.28 14.45
C TYR A 352 -17.23 -2.11 13.54
N MET A 353 -16.36 -2.33 12.53
CA MET A 353 -15.74 -1.25 11.78
C MET A 353 -16.60 -0.77 10.60
N GLY A 354 -16.67 0.54 10.43
CA GLY A 354 -17.37 1.23 9.35
C GLY A 354 -17.16 2.73 9.42
N ASP A 355 -17.82 3.47 8.54
CA ASP A 355 -17.82 4.93 8.55
C ASP A 355 -18.52 5.46 9.83
N PRO A 356 -17.82 6.25 10.69
CA PRO A 356 -18.37 6.73 11.95
C PRO A 356 -19.53 7.70 11.78
N ALA A 357 -19.77 8.23 10.58
CA ALA A 357 -20.95 9.03 10.28
C ALA A 357 -22.22 8.17 10.13
N TYR A 358 -22.07 6.86 9.95
CA TYR A 358 -23.17 5.92 9.70
C TYR A 358 -23.35 4.85 10.77
N VAL A 359 -22.26 4.48 11.48
CA VAL A 359 -22.27 3.44 12.51
C VAL A 359 -21.46 3.84 13.73
N ASP A 360 -21.91 3.42 14.91
CA ASP A 360 -21.16 3.58 16.15
C ASP A 360 -20.06 2.51 16.21
N VAL A 361 -18.81 2.94 16.27
CA VAL A 361 -17.63 2.05 16.33
C VAL A 361 -16.95 2.18 17.69
N PRO A 362 -16.76 1.08 18.45
CA PRO A 362 -16.19 1.12 19.80
C PRO A 362 -14.65 1.20 19.80
N VAL A 363 -14.06 2.19 19.09
CA VAL A 363 -12.60 2.34 18.93
C VAL A 363 -11.85 2.27 20.26
N SER A 364 -12.31 3.04 21.27
CA SER A 364 -11.66 3.07 22.59
C SER A 364 -11.72 1.72 23.33
N GLY A 365 -12.73 0.91 23.05
CA GLY A 365 -12.83 -0.46 23.56
C GLY A 365 -11.87 -1.41 22.87
N ILE A 366 -11.77 -1.34 21.54
CA ILE A 366 -10.90 -2.19 20.73
C ILE A 366 -9.42 -1.96 21.08
N ILE A 367 -8.98 -0.72 21.23
CA ILE A 367 -7.58 -0.41 21.60
C ILE A 367 -7.31 -0.50 23.10
N ASN A 368 -8.26 -0.97 23.91
CA ASN A 368 -8.10 -1.07 25.36
C ASN A 368 -7.23 -2.26 25.75
N LYS A 369 -6.23 -2.03 26.62
CA LYS A 369 -5.30 -3.08 27.05
C LYS A 369 -5.94 -4.18 27.90
N ASP A 370 -6.94 -3.84 28.71
CA ASP A 370 -7.66 -4.85 29.52
C ASP A 370 -8.53 -5.76 28.62
N TYR A 371 -9.09 -5.19 27.54
CA TYR A 371 -9.78 -5.96 26.52
C TYR A 371 -8.81 -6.90 25.77
N ALA A 372 -7.70 -6.34 25.31
CA ALA A 372 -6.64 -7.14 24.65
C ALA A 372 -6.08 -8.26 25.55
N ALA A 373 -5.99 -8.03 26.87
CA ALA A 373 -5.58 -9.08 27.82
C ALA A 373 -6.63 -10.20 27.93
N GLN A 374 -7.92 -9.90 27.79
CA GLN A 374 -8.97 -10.92 27.73
C GLN A 374 -8.88 -11.73 26.43
N LEU A 375 -8.65 -11.06 25.30
CA LEU A 375 -8.43 -11.73 24.01
C LEU A 375 -7.17 -12.60 24.05
N ALA A 376 -6.06 -12.10 24.58
CA ALA A 376 -4.81 -12.85 24.74
C ALA A 376 -5.00 -14.11 25.60
N ALA A 377 -5.82 -14.06 26.64
CA ALA A 377 -6.12 -15.21 27.50
C ALA A 377 -6.92 -16.33 26.80
N SER A 378 -7.55 -16.04 25.65
CA SER A 378 -8.29 -17.02 24.85
C SER A 378 -7.39 -17.80 23.88
N ILE A 379 -6.16 -17.35 23.65
CA ILE A 379 -5.22 -18.00 22.73
C ILE A 379 -4.73 -19.32 23.35
N ASP A 380 -4.94 -20.42 22.63
CA ASP A 380 -4.35 -21.72 22.96
C ASP A 380 -2.92 -21.79 22.37
N PRO A 381 -1.86 -21.92 23.16
CA PRO A 381 -0.49 -21.88 22.65
C PRO A 381 -0.07 -23.11 21.82
N GLU A 382 -0.89 -24.15 21.78
CA GLU A 382 -0.56 -25.41 21.12
C GLU A 382 -1.49 -25.72 19.91
N HIS A 383 -2.65 -25.05 19.83
CA HIS A 383 -3.65 -25.38 18.82
C HIS A 383 -4.29 -24.12 18.21
N SER A 384 -4.33 -24.09 16.89
CA SER A 384 -5.03 -23.05 16.13
C SER A 384 -6.52 -23.02 16.48
N GLN A 385 -7.04 -21.82 16.75
CA GLN A 385 -8.43 -21.58 17.12
C GLN A 385 -9.17 -20.84 15.99
N THR A 386 -10.49 -20.98 15.99
CA THR A 386 -11.39 -20.11 15.22
C THR A 386 -12.08 -19.20 16.21
N TYR A 387 -12.04 -17.89 15.97
CA TYR A 387 -12.67 -16.91 16.83
C TYR A 387 -13.97 -16.42 16.20
N GLU A 388 -15.07 -16.51 16.95
CA GLU A 388 -16.32 -15.90 16.55
C GLU A 388 -16.28 -14.41 16.93
N ALA A 389 -16.13 -13.58 15.90
CA ALA A 389 -16.78 -12.29 15.93
C ALA A 389 -18.02 -12.47 15.07
N GLY A 390 -19.16 -12.11 15.50
CA GLY A 390 -20.33 -12.42 14.71
C GLY A 390 -20.19 -11.97 13.26
N ASP A 391 -20.22 -12.89 12.34
CA ASP A 391 -20.39 -12.85 10.89
C ASP A 391 -19.27 -12.15 10.07
N PRO A 392 -18.32 -12.90 9.47
CA PRO A 392 -17.25 -12.34 8.66
C PRO A 392 -17.70 -12.13 7.22
N TRP A 393 -17.46 -10.91 6.67
CA TRP A 393 -17.62 -10.64 5.24
C TRP A 393 -16.26 -10.39 4.62
N PRO A 394 -15.85 -11.16 3.59
CA PRO A 394 -14.59 -10.96 2.90
C PRO A 394 -14.74 -9.87 1.84
N PHE A 395 -14.16 -8.70 2.04
CA PHE A 395 -14.01 -7.71 0.99
C PHE A 395 -12.65 -7.06 1.08
N GLU A 396 -11.81 -7.32 0.08
CA GLU A 396 -10.47 -6.83 -0.05
C GLU A 396 -10.17 -6.42 -1.47
N SER A 397 -9.59 -5.25 -1.61
CA SER A 397 -8.98 -4.74 -2.81
C SER A 397 -7.46 -4.67 -2.66
N GLU A 398 -6.69 -4.90 -3.73
CA GLU A 398 -5.26 -5.21 -3.65
C GLU A 398 -4.31 -4.10 -4.11
N SER A 399 -4.73 -2.84 -4.30
CA SER A 399 -3.86 -1.80 -4.83
C SER A 399 -3.82 -0.55 -3.99
N THR A 400 -2.62 -0.26 -3.47
CA THR A 400 -2.36 0.88 -2.60
C THR A 400 -0.89 1.21 -2.67
N THR A 401 -0.49 2.45 -2.44
CA THR A 401 0.90 2.82 -2.20
C THR A 401 1.06 3.48 -0.84
N HIS A 402 2.26 3.36 -0.25
CA HIS A 402 2.64 4.09 0.95
C HIS A 402 3.96 4.82 0.75
N TYR A 403 4.12 5.96 1.43
CA TYR A 403 5.39 6.67 1.54
C TYR A 403 5.54 7.41 2.87
N SER A 404 6.79 7.49 3.33
CA SER A 404 7.19 8.10 4.59
C SER A 404 8.29 9.16 4.37
N ILE A 405 8.21 10.26 5.08
CA ILE A 405 9.16 11.37 5.03
C ILE A 405 9.48 11.83 6.45
N MET A 406 10.75 12.19 6.67
CA MET A 406 11.16 13.00 7.80
C MET A 406 12.13 14.08 7.32
N ASP A 407 11.91 15.33 7.74
CA ASP A 407 12.80 16.44 7.42
C ASP A 407 13.88 16.68 8.51
N ALA A 408 14.76 17.63 8.25
CA ALA A 408 15.86 17.99 9.18
C ALA A 408 15.39 18.53 10.54
N GLU A 409 14.19 19.07 10.61
CA GLU A 409 13.60 19.62 11.83
C GLU A 409 12.90 18.55 12.67
N GLY A 410 12.70 17.34 12.10
CA GLY A 410 12.02 16.21 12.72
C GLY A 410 10.50 16.26 12.54
N ASN A 411 9.98 17.04 11.57
CA ASN A 411 8.61 16.83 11.11
C ASN A 411 8.53 15.50 10.40
N MET A 412 7.44 14.77 10.62
CA MET A 412 7.21 13.46 9.99
C MET A 412 5.91 13.50 9.22
N VAL A 413 5.91 12.87 8.05
CA VAL A 413 4.70 12.64 7.27
C VAL A 413 4.65 11.18 6.84
N ALA A 414 3.53 10.52 7.08
CA ALA A 414 3.20 9.19 6.59
C ALA A 414 1.93 9.28 5.77
N VAL A 415 1.95 8.79 4.55
CA VAL A 415 0.80 8.83 3.64
C VAL A 415 0.54 7.44 3.08
N THR A 416 -0.70 7.01 3.15
CA THR A 416 -1.18 5.84 2.42
C THR A 416 -2.34 6.27 1.53
N LYS A 417 -2.22 6.05 0.22
CA LYS A 417 -3.19 6.46 -0.79
C LYS A 417 -3.44 5.36 -1.81
N THR A 418 -4.59 5.39 -2.47
CA THR A 418 -5.04 4.31 -3.34
C THR A 418 -6.02 4.80 -4.39
N VAL A 419 -6.15 4.04 -5.46
CA VAL A 419 -7.31 4.05 -6.36
C VAL A 419 -8.18 2.81 -6.16
N ASP A 420 -7.86 2.01 -5.16
CA ASP A 420 -8.38 0.74 -4.68
C ASP A 420 -7.76 -0.47 -5.40
N ALA A 421 -8.36 -1.11 -6.39
CA ALA A 421 -7.74 -2.23 -7.10
C ALA A 421 -6.66 -1.78 -8.11
N THR A 422 -5.76 -2.71 -8.50
CA THR A 422 -4.80 -2.44 -9.59
C THR A 422 -5.53 -2.16 -10.89
N PHE A 423 -5.27 -1.01 -11.50
CA PHE A 423 -6.05 -0.42 -12.59
C PHE A 423 -7.47 0.01 -12.20
N ALA A 424 -7.85 -0.01 -10.93
CA ALA A 424 -9.08 0.58 -10.41
C ALA A 424 -10.32 0.22 -11.25
N SER A 425 -11.21 1.17 -11.51
CA SER A 425 -12.36 0.99 -12.38
C SER A 425 -12.00 0.69 -13.86
N GLY A 426 -10.73 0.78 -14.23
CA GLY A 426 -10.25 0.70 -15.60
C GLY A 426 -10.56 1.94 -16.44
N LEU A 427 -11.30 2.90 -15.91
CA LEU A 427 -11.84 4.06 -16.64
C LEU A 427 -10.89 5.25 -16.51
N VAL A 428 -10.24 5.66 -17.60
CA VAL A 428 -9.58 6.95 -17.72
C VAL A 428 -10.58 7.98 -18.23
N ALA A 429 -10.76 9.10 -17.50
CA ALA A 429 -11.60 10.21 -17.96
C ALA A 429 -10.93 10.90 -19.14
N GLU A 430 -11.57 10.84 -20.32
CA GLU A 430 -10.99 11.31 -21.59
C GLU A 430 -10.57 12.76 -21.53
N GLY A 431 -9.36 13.05 -21.99
CA GLY A 431 -8.76 14.39 -22.03
C GLY A 431 -8.39 14.96 -20.65
N THR A 432 -8.35 14.11 -19.61
CA THR A 432 -7.78 14.46 -18.30
C THR A 432 -6.52 13.65 -17.99
N GLY A 433 -6.39 12.46 -18.57
CA GLY A 433 -5.34 11.51 -18.26
C GLY A 433 -5.46 10.86 -16.87
N ILE A 434 -6.58 11.04 -16.18
CA ILE A 434 -6.82 10.55 -14.81
C ILE A 434 -7.49 9.17 -14.86
N LEU A 435 -6.84 8.15 -14.28
CA LEU A 435 -7.46 6.85 -13.98
C LEU A 435 -8.33 7.01 -12.72
N LEU A 436 -9.61 6.65 -12.83
CA LEU A 436 -10.59 6.78 -11.76
C LEU A 436 -10.63 5.52 -10.89
N ASN A 437 -10.81 5.73 -9.58
CA ASN A 437 -10.88 4.69 -8.56
C ASN A 437 -12.02 3.69 -8.80
N ASP A 438 -11.95 2.55 -8.12
CA ASP A 438 -13.05 1.59 -7.95
C ASP A 438 -13.45 1.39 -6.48
N THR A 439 -13.28 2.45 -5.69
CA THR A 439 -13.41 2.44 -4.23
C THR A 439 -14.80 2.01 -3.74
N LEU A 440 -15.84 2.06 -4.57
CA LEU A 440 -17.16 1.49 -4.23
C LEU A 440 -17.11 -0.04 -4.07
N PHE A 441 -16.07 -0.71 -4.59
CA PHE A 441 -15.83 -2.13 -4.37
C PHE A 441 -15.56 -2.48 -2.89
N ASP A 442 -14.98 -1.58 -2.12
CA ASP A 442 -14.72 -1.75 -0.70
C ASP A 442 -15.99 -1.81 0.17
N PHE A 443 -17.15 -1.40 -0.37
CA PHE A 443 -18.42 -1.56 0.34
C PHE A 443 -18.91 -3.01 0.34
N SER A 444 -19.55 -3.39 1.45
CA SER A 444 -20.29 -4.63 1.54
C SER A 444 -21.58 -4.57 0.72
N VAL A 445 -21.91 -5.69 0.08
CA VAL A 445 -23.22 -5.92 -0.56
C VAL A 445 -24.22 -6.59 0.37
N ASP A 446 -23.83 -6.91 1.60
CA ASP A 446 -24.73 -7.39 2.64
C ASP A 446 -25.46 -6.22 3.29
N PRO A 447 -26.80 -6.19 3.26
CA PRO A 447 -27.58 -5.10 3.85
C PRO A 447 -27.44 -4.97 5.38
N GLU A 448 -27.00 -6.02 6.08
CA GLU A 448 -26.80 -6.01 7.53
C GLU A 448 -25.39 -5.57 7.93
N SER A 449 -24.47 -5.41 6.97
CA SER A 449 -23.09 -5.00 7.23
C SER A 449 -23.01 -3.54 7.69
N PRO A 450 -22.20 -3.19 8.71
CA PRO A 450 -21.90 -1.81 9.03
C PRO A 450 -21.24 -1.05 7.87
N ASN A 451 -20.60 -1.77 6.94
CA ASN A 451 -19.96 -1.23 5.74
C ASN A 451 -20.82 -1.39 4.47
N VAL A 452 -22.14 -1.53 4.56
CA VAL A 452 -23.01 -1.55 3.37
C VAL A 452 -22.94 -0.20 2.63
N VAL A 453 -23.03 -0.23 1.29
CA VAL A 453 -23.03 0.97 0.46
C VAL A 453 -24.21 1.89 0.78
N ALA A 454 -23.96 3.18 0.89
CA ALA A 454 -24.96 4.22 1.06
C ALA A 454 -24.45 5.54 0.44
N GLY A 455 -25.36 6.46 0.12
CA GLY A 455 -24.97 7.75 -0.46
C GLY A 455 -24.16 8.62 0.50
N SER A 456 -23.17 9.33 -0.01
CA SER A 456 -22.24 10.20 0.74
C SER A 456 -21.52 9.49 1.89
N LYS A 457 -21.20 8.21 1.74
CA LYS A 457 -20.54 7.35 2.71
C LYS A 457 -19.11 7.03 2.23
N ARG A 458 -18.18 6.94 3.18
CA ARG A 458 -16.81 6.48 2.93
C ARG A 458 -16.72 4.98 3.22
N PRO A 459 -16.20 4.17 2.28
CA PRO A 459 -16.04 2.74 2.54
C PRO A 459 -14.94 2.48 3.55
N LEU A 460 -15.11 1.39 4.30
CA LEU A 460 -14.11 0.91 5.25
C LEU A 460 -12.76 0.72 4.54
N SER A 461 -11.67 1.10 5.21
CA SER A 461 -10.31 0.96 4.72
C SER A 461 -9.44 0.14 5.68
N SER A 462 -8.32 -0.38 5.18
CA SER A 462 -7.23 -0.97 5.97
C SER A 462 -5.96 -0.13 5.91
N MET A 463 -5.92 0.98 5.19
CA MET A 463 -4.76 1.87 5.06
C MET A 463 -4.32 2.39 6.42
N SER A 464 -3.04 2.22 6.76
CA SER A 464 -2.51 2.46 8.11
C SER A 464 -1.20 3.24 8.06
N PRO A 465 -1.21 4.50 7.60
CA PRO A 465 -0.06 5.37 7.84
C PRO A 465 0.17 5.45 9.35
N THR A 466 1.40 5.13 9.80
CA THR A 466 1.71 4.98 11.23
C THR A 466 2.96 5.77 11.59
N LEU A 467 2.90 6.50 12.69
CA LEU A 467 4.03 7.20 13.31
C LEU A 467 4.27 6.62 14.70
N ILE A 468 5.54 6.33 15.01
CA ILE A 468 5.94 5.83 16.32
C ILE A 468 6.95 6.80 16.94
N LEU A 469 6.70 7.13 18.20
CA LEU A 469 7.59 7.99 18.99
C LEU A 469 8.15 7.20 20.16
N LYS A 470 9.39 7.53 20.55
CA LYS A 470 10.00 7.10 21.79
C LYS A 470 10.33 8.32 22.63
N ASP A 471 9.80 8.38 23.86
CA ASP A 471 10.00 9.53 24.76
C ASP A 471 9.65 10.87 24.08
N GLY A 472 8.60 10.90 23.25
CA GLY A 472 8.14 12.05 22.48
C GLY A 472 9.01 12.42 21.26
N GLN A 473 10.05 11.65 20.98
CA GLN A 473 10.93 11.87 19.82
C GLN A 473 10.56 10.93 18.66
N PRO A 474 10.77 11.35 17.41
CA PRO A 474 10.63 10.49 16.24
C PRO A 474 11.40 9.18 16.40
N PHE A 475 10.74 8.05 16.18
CA PHE A 475 11.37 6.75 16.20
C PHE A 475 11.20 6.02 14.86
N MET A 476 9.98 5.96 14.34
CA MET A 476 9.69 5.27 13.09
C MET A 476 8.46 5.88 12.41
N SER A 477 8.45 5.92 11.07
CA SER A 477 7.29 6.21 10.23
C SER A 477 7.15 5.06 9.26
N LEU A 478 5.98 4.45 9.15
CA LEU A 478 5.79 3.29 8.27
C LEU A 478 4.35 3.10 7.83
N GLY A 479 4.19 2.30 6.79
CA GLY A 479 2.92 1.80 6.29
C GLY A 479 3.15 0.90 5.07
N ALA A 480 2.07 0.42 4.48
CA ALA A 480 2.14 -0.55 3.40
C ALA A 480 0.95 -0.43 2.43
N PRO A 481 1.07 -0.91 1.19
CA PRO A 481 -0.05 -1.31 0.34
C PRO A 481 -0.57 -2.71 0.71
N GLY A 482 -1.75 -3.13 0.22
CA GLY A 482 -2.13 -4.54 0.20
C GLY A 482 -3.30 -4.93 1.11
N THR A 483 -4.38 -4.15 1.15
CA THR A 483 -5.66 -4.48 1.84
C THR A 483 -5.50 -4.81 3.32
N THR A 484 -6.12 -5.89 3.83
CA THR A 484 -5.94 -6.38 5.21
C THR A 484 -4.49 -6.74 5.51
N ARG A 485 -3.68 -7.11 4.51
CA ARG A 485 -2.24 -7.37 4.65
C ARG A 485 -1.45 -6.14 5.09
N ILE A 486 -1.98 -4.92 4.88
CA ILE A 486 -1.41 -3.69 5.45
C ILE A 486 -1.30 -3.81 6.96
N ILE A 487 -2.40 -4.20 7.62
CA ILE A 487 -2.51 -4.32 9.07
C ILE A 487 -1.47 -5.32 9.60
N THR A 488 -1.45 -6.52 9.02
CA THR A 488 -0.54 -7.59 9.47
C THR A 488 0.92 -7.29 9.13
N GLY A 489 1.19 -6.69 7.98
CA GLY A 489 2.53 -6.28 7.57
C GLY A 489 3.12 -5.21 8.48
N VAL A 490 2.36 -4.16 8.77
CA VAL A 490 2.78 -3.07 9.67
C VAL A 490 2.98 -3.60 11.09
N ALA A 491 2.04 -4.37 11.63
CA ALA A 491 2.16 -4.94 12.98
C ALA A 491 3.40 -5.84 13.14
N GLN A 492 3.72 -6.68 12.13
CA GLN A 492 4.91 -7.53 12.15
C GLN A 492 6.22 -6.74 12.11
N VAL A 493 6.31 -5.68 11.29
CA VAL A 493 7.50 -4.83 11.24
C VAL A 493 7.68 -4.12 12.58
N ILE A 494 6.62 -3.58 13.18
CA ILE A 494 6.67 -2.96 14.52
C ILE A 494 7.18 -3.95 15.56
N SER A 495 6.63 -5.16 15.62
CA SER A 495 7.05 -6.20 16.57
C SER A 495 8.52 -6.59 16.34
N LYS A 496 8.96 -6.83 15.10
CA LYS A 496 10.35 -7.20 14.79
C LYS A 496 11.36 -6.12 15.19
N VAL A 497 11.02 -4.84 14.98
CA VAL A 497 11.89 -3.74 15.41
C VAL A 497 11.89 -3.58 16.94
N ILE A 498 10.73 -3.59 17.59
CA ILE A 498 10.60 -3.27 19.01
C ILE A 498 10.87 -4.48 19.92
N ASP A 499 10.34 -5.66 19.61
CA ASP A 499 10.50 -6.87 20.44
C ASP A 499 11.82 -7.58 20.17
N HIS A 500 12.21 -7.71 18.89
CA HIS A 500 13.42 -8.45 18.50
C HIS A 500 14.64 -7.54 18.28
N GLY A 501 14.47 -6.21 18.29
CA GLY A 501 15.56 -5.26 18.12
C GLY A 501 16.19 -5.28 16.73
N MET A 502 15.45 -5.71 15.71
CA MET A 502 15.94 -5.72 14.32
C MET A 502 16.13 -4.30 13.80
N ASP A 503 17.11 -4.12 12.92
CA ASP A 503 17.17 -2.94 12.06
C ASP A 503 15.91 -2.86 11.18
N ILE A 504 15.51 -1.65 10.81
CA ILE A 504 14.26 -1.42 10.08
C ILE A 504 14.24 -2.15 8.73
N GLN A 505 15.36 -2.15 7.99
CA GLN A 505 15.46 -2.85 6.72
C GLN A 505 15.42 -4.36 6.91
N ASP A 506 16.13 -4.90 7.92
CA ASP A 506 16.09 -6.33 8.27
C ASP A 506 14.67 -6.76 8.65
N ALA A 507 13.93 -5.94 9.39
CA ALA A 507 12.55 -6.22 9.77
C ALA A 507 11.60 -6.23 8.56
N ILE A 508 11.83 -5.35 7.58
CA ILE A 508 11.08 -5.30 6.31
C ILE A 508 11.40 -6.51 5.43
N ASP A 509 12.67 -6.91 5.36
CA ASP A 509 13.15 -8.03 4.54
C ASP A 509 12.89 -9.41 5.18
N ALA A 510 12.62 -9.47 6.48
CA ALA A 510 12.32 -10.70 7.19
C ALA A 510 11.02 -11.35 6.66
N VAL A 511 10.96 -12.68 6.75
CA VAL A 511 9.78 -13.45 6.33
C VAL A 511 8.51 -12.97 7.02
N ARG A 512 7.40 -12.95 6.28
CA ARG A 512 6.10 -12.49 6.75
C ARG A 512 5.01 -13.52 6.56
N MET A 513 3.93 -13.30 7.27
CA MET A 513 2.73 -14.11 7.23
C MET A 513 1.48 -13.22 7.22
N HIS A 514 0.36 -13.82 6.86
CA HIS A 514 -0.95 -13.17 6.92
C HIS A 514 -2.01 -14.20 7.28
N ASP A 515 -2.92 -13.83 8.17
CA ASP A 515 -4.09 -14.64 8.53
C ASP A 515 -5.21 -13.68 8.94
N ASP A 516 -6.27 -13.63 8.17
CA ASP A 516 -7.42 -12.78 8.46
C ASP A 516 -8.71 -13.59 8.72
N PHE A 517 -8.80 -14.81 8.18
CA PHE A 517 -10.00 -15.66 8.32
C PHE A 517 -9.69 -17.15 8.45
N GLY A 518 -8.53 -17.49 8.99
CA GLY A 518 -8.20 -18.86 9.37
C GLY A 518 -7.41 -19.68 8.35
N THR A 519 -7.08 -19.13 7.18
CA THR A 519 -6.05 -19.70 6.30
C THR A 519 -4.76 -18.91 6.50
N LEU A 520 -3.77 -19.53 7.13
CA LEU A 520 -2.46 -18.92 7.36
C LEU A 520 -1.63 -18.92 6.08
N ILE A 521 -1.41 -17.73 5.52
CA ILE A 521 -0.56 -17.53 4.36
C ILE A 521 0.86 -17.24 4.85
N LEU A 522 1.81 -18.07 4.46
CA LEU A 522 3.23 -17.92 4.77
C LEU A 522 4.03 -17.60 3.52
N GLU A 523 5.09 -16.78 3.66
CA GLU A 523 6.07 -16.65 2.60
C GLU A 523 6.73 -18.01 2.29
N ASP A 524 7.06 -18.23 1.02
CA ASP A 524 7.72 -19.45 0.55
C ASP A 524 9.11 -19.69 1.18
N ARG A 525 9.78 -18.62 1.64
CA ARG A 525 11.07 -18.67 2.37
C ARG A 525 10.97 -19.31 3.76
N VAL A 526 9.79 -19.41 4.37
CA VAL A 526 9.62 -20.09 5.67
C VAL A 526 9.99 -21.57 5.54
N SER A 527 10.77 -22.08 6.51
CA SER A 527 11.29 -23.43 6.47
C SER A 527 10.17 -24.50 6.43
N GLN A 528 10.44 -25.64 5.77
CA GLN A 528 9.47 -26.73 5.74
C GLN A 528 9.20 -27.29 7.14
N GLU A 529 10.21 -27.29 8.02
CA GLU A 529 10.06 -27.73 9.40
C GLU A 529 9.04 -26.86 10.17
N THR A 530 9.13 -25.54 9.99
CA THR A 530 8.17 -24.57 10.58
C THR A 530 6.77 -24.80 10.02
N LYS A 531 6.63 -24.96 8.69
CA LYS A 531 5.35 -25.27 8.04
C LYS A 531 4.71 -26.56 8.57
N ASP A 532 5.51 -27.61 8.71
CA ASP A 532 5.03 -28.92 9.23
C ASP A 532 4.54 -28.80 10.68
N LYS A 533 5.23 -28.03 11.52
CA LYS A 533 4.82 -27.79 12.92
C LYS A 533 3.53 -26.98 13.00
N LEU A 534 3.40 -25.91 12.22
CA LEU A 534 2.17 -25.10 12.15
C LEU A 534 0.98 -25.95 11.68
N THR A 535 1.18 -26.81 10.68
CA THR A 535 0.15 -27.78 10.27
C THR A 535 -0.23 -28.73 11.40
N ALA A 536 0.76 -29.20 12.19
CA ALA A 536 0.49 -30.07 13.35
C ALA A 536 -0.26 -29.34 14.47
N MET A 537 -0.11 -28.02 14.59
CA MET A 537 -0.89 -27.15 15.49
C MET A 537 -2.31 -26.88 14.96
N GLY A 538 -2.65 -27.36 13.76
CA GLY A 538 -4.00 -27.25 13.19
C GLY A 538 -4.21 -26.07 12.25
N HIS A 539 -3.16 -25.33 11.87
CA HIS A 539 -3.29 -24.28 10.86
C HIS A 539 -3.53 -24.86 9.47
N GLU A 540 -4.49 -24.31 8.75
CA GLU A 540 -4.61 -24.50 7.32
C GLU A 540 -3.62 -23.54 6.63
N LEU A 541 -2.63 -24.10 5.91
CA LEU A 541 -1.55 -23.33 5.33
C LEU A 541 -1.72 -23.08 3.84
N ASN A 542 -1.42 -21.88 3.42
CA ASN A 542 -1.14 -21.52 2.03
C ASN A 542 0.27 -20.91 1.94
N THR A 543 0.90 -20.98 0.77
CA THR A 543 2.22 -20.40 0.55
C THR A 543 2.12 -19.29 -0.48
N GLY A 544 2.62 -18.11 -0.13
CA GLY A 544 2.66 -16.94 -0.99
C GLY A 544 4.07 -16.57 -1.44
N GLU A 545 4.18 -16.08 -2.66
CA GLU A 545 5.43 -15.53 -3.19
C GLU A 545 5.78 -14.23 -2.46
N VAL A 546 7.06 -14.07 -2.09
CA VAL A 546 7.55 -12.97 -1.23
C VAL A 546 7.18 -11.56 -1.70
N TRP A 547 7.20 -11.32 -3.02
CA TRP A 547 7.00 -9.97 -3.56
C TRP A 547 5.59 -9.71 -4.11
N PHE A 548 4.74 -10.72 -4.19
CA PHE A 548 3.41 -10.62 -4.79
C PHE A 548 2.28 -10.87 -3.81
N THR A 549 2.55 -11.63 -2.75
CA THR A 549 1.53 -11.97 -1.75
C THR A 549 1.59 -11.04 -0.54
N PHE A 550 2.75 -10.46 -0.22
CA PHE A 550 2.95 -9.66 0.98
C PHE A 550 3.22 -8.19 0.65
N PRO A 551 2.73 -7.26 1.49
CA PRO A 551 2.86 -5.84 1.24
C PRO A 551 4.32 -5.38 1.25
N CYS A 552 4.66 -4.46 0.35
CA CYS A 552 5.94 -3.76 0.38
C CYS A 552 5.86 -2.64 1.44
N VAL A 553 6.26 -2.94 2.67
CA VAL A 553 6.31 -1.93 3.74
C VAL A 553 7.34 -0.87 3.38
N GLN A 554 6.93 0.40 3.44
CA GLN A 554 7.82 1.57 3.34
C GLN A 554 7.96 2.17 4.74
N ALA A 555 9.20 2.39 5.18
CA ALA A 555 9.47 2.91 6.51
C ALA A 555 10.67 3.86 6.51
#